data_dd1f5c0bc3bdbd4d7c94cb951cff98dc
#
_entry.id   dd1f5c0bc3bdbd4d7c94cb951cff98dc
#
_cell.length_a   1.000
_cell.length_b   1.000
_cell.length_c   1.000
_cell.angle_alpha   90.00
_cell.angle_beta   90.00
_cell.angle_gamma   90.00
#
_symmetry.space_group_name_H-M   'P 1'
#
loop_
_entity.id
_entity.type
_entity.pdbx_description
1 polymer ?
#
loop_
_entity_poly.entity_id
_entity_poly.type
_entity_poly.pdbx_seq_one_letter_code
_entity_poly.pdbx_strand_id
1 'polypeptide(L)'
;IPQCETLDTAHYLDALEQKLLEEAAEYRQTPCMEEMADLMEVIEAICKARSFDPAALQAVKQEKAAKRGAFEKRIFLHAVAEPDELLDR
;
A
#
# COMPACT_ATOMS: atom_id res chain seq x y z
N ILE A 1 14.22 16.24 -12.26
CA ILE A 1 15.65 16.07 -12.29
C ILE A 1 16.12 15.96 -13.71
N PRO A 2 17.06 16.76 -14.07
CA PRO A 2 17.46 16.78 -15.47
C PRO A 2 17.95 15.43 -15.97
N GLN A 3 18.55 14.65 -15.08
CA GLN A 3 19.05 13.36 -15.49
C GLN A 3 18.02 12.28 -15.45
N CYS A 4 16.85 12.60 -14.97
CA CYS A 4 15.82 11.60 -14.88
C CYS A 4 15.38 11.17 -16.26
N GLU A 5 15.27 9.89 -16.41
CA GLU A 5 14.67 9.35 -17.60
C GLU A 5 13.18 9.30 -17.44
N THR A 6 12.48 9.47 -18.53
CA THR A 6 11.05 9.25 -18.51
C THR A 6 10.82 7.76 -18.66
N LEU A 7 10.36 7.13 -17.60
CA LEU A 7 10.12 5.71 -17.62
C LEU A 7 8.81 5.41 -18.33
N ASP A 8 8.74 4.29 -19.02
CA ASP A 8 7.46 3.85 -19.53
C ASP A 8 6.62 3.35 -18.36
N THR A 9 5.36 3.05 -18.62
CA THR A 9 4.43 2.72 -17.56
C THR A 9 4.87 1.51 -16.74
N ALA A 10 5.34 0.47 -17.42
CA ALA A 10 5.72 -0.75 -16.72
C ALA A 10 6.92 -0.52 -15.81
N HIS A 11 7.93 0.19 -16.31
CA HIS A 11 9.10 0.46 -15.50
C HIS A 11 8.78 1.40 -14.36
N TYR A 12 7.92 2.37 -14.61
CA TYR A 12 7.52 3.31 -13.58
C TYR A 12 6.79 2.60 -12.44
N LEU A 13 5.86 1.71 -12.79
CA LEU A 13 5.15 0.96 -11.77
C LEU A 13 6.09 0.06 -10.97
N ASP A 14 7.01 -0.60 -11.66
CA ASP A 14 7.97 -1.43 -10.95
C ASP A 14 8.80 -0.61 -9.98
N ALA A 15 9.24 0.56 -10.42
CA ALA A 15 10.03 1.43 -9.56
C ALA A 15 9.22 1.90 -8.35
N LEU A 16 7.96 2.23 -8.56
CA LEU A 16 7.11 2.63 -7.45
C LEU A 16 6.90 1.50 -6.47
N GLU A 17 6.73 0.29 -6.96
CA GLU A 17 6.49 -0.84 -6.08
C GLU A 17 7.74 -1.21 -5.30
N GLN A 18 8.90 -1.05 -5.91
CA GLN A 18 10.14 -1.21 -5.14
C GLN A 18 10.27 -0.12 -4.10
N LYS A 19 9.88 1.10 -4.45
CA LYS A 19 9.91 2.20 -3.49
C LYS A 19 8.97 1.93 -2.33
N LEU A 20 7.84 1.31 -2.60
CA LEU A 20 6.90 0.95 -1.55
C LEU A 20 7.57 0.05 -0.51
N LEU A 21 8.32 -0.94 -0.98
CA LEU A 21 9.01 -1.83 -0.06
C LEU A 21 10.09 -1.10 0.72
N GLU A 22 10.80 -0.18 0.07
CA GLU A 22 11.82 0.61 0.76
C GLU A 22 11.21 1.47 1.86
N GLU A 23 10.13 2.17 1.55
CA GLU A 23 9.52 3.06 2.53
C GLU A 23 8.91 2.27 3.68
N ALA A 24 8.34 1.11 3.39
CA ALA A 24 7.81 0.26 4.45
C ALA A 24 8.94 -0.19 5.39
N ALA A 25 10.08 -0.54 4.84
CA ALA A 25 11.22 -0.95 5.64
C ALA A 25 11.74 0.21 6.48
N GLU A 26 11.76 1.40 5.90
CA GLU A 26 12.22 2.58 6.64
C GLU A 26 11.28 2.92 7.79
N TYR A 27 9.99 2.82 7.54
CA TYR A 27 9.03 3.03 8.63
C TYR A 27 9.24 2.01 9.73
N ARG A 28 9.43 0.76 9.35
CA ARG A 28 9.62 -0.29 10.35
C ARG A 28 10.84 -0.03 11.21
N GLN A 29 11.89 0.51 10.59
CA GLN A 29 13.12 0.81 11.29
C GLN A 29 12.99 2.03 12.18
N THR A 30 12.28 3.03 11.72
CA THR A 30 12.09 4.29 12.45
C THR A 30 10.63 4.69 12.39
N PRO A 31 9.79 4.09 13.23
CA PRO A 31 8.36 4.40 13.19
C PRO A 31 8.12 5.85 13.61
N CYS A 32 7.74 6.66 12.66
CA CYS A 32 7.46 8.06 12.92
C CYS A 32 6.52 8.58 11.84
N MET A 33 6.00 9.77 12.09
CA MET A 33 5.02 10.35 11.19
C MET A 33 5.61 10.64 9.82
N GLU A 34 6.86 11.10 9.78
CA GLU A 34 7.50 11.40 8.52
C GLU A 34 7.64 10.17 7.64
N GLU A 35 8.03 9.04 8.24
CA GLU A 35 8.16 7.82 7.47
C GLU A 35 6.80 7.31 7.01
N MET A 36 5.79 7.49 7.83
CA MET A 36 4.45 7.11 7.42
C MET A 36 3.97 7.98 6.27
N ALA A 37 4.27 9.26 6.31
CA ALA A 37 3.89 10.16 5.23
C ALA A 37 4.57 9.76 3.92
N ASP A 38 5.84 9.39 3.99
CA ASP A 38 6.55 8.94 2.81
C ASP A 38 5.91 7.69 2.23
N LEU A 39 5.54 6.76 3.10
CA LEU A 39 4.89 5.54 2.67
C LEU A 39 3.56 5.82 1.99
N MET A 40 2.76 6.70 2.58
CA MET A 40 1.48 7.05 1.99
C MET A 40 1.63 7.72 0.64
N GLU A 41 2.67 8.53 0.49
CA GLU A 41 2.92 9.21 -0.77
C GLU A 41 3.18 8.21 -1.89
N VAL A 42 3.94 7.17 -1.60
CA VAL A 42 4.20 6.14 -2.60
C VAL A 42 2.93 5.38 -2.92
N ILE A 43 2.14 5.06 -1.90
CA ILE A 43 0.87 4.38 -2.11
C ILE A 43 -0.02 5.18 -3.04
N GLU A 44 -0.11 6.49 -2.81
CA GLU A 44 -0.93 7.34 -3.64
C GLU A 44 -0.43 7.38 -5.07
N ALA A 45 0.88 7.42 -5.25
CA ALA A 45 1.45 7.42 -6.59
C ALA A 45 1.14 6.13 -7.33
N ILE A 46 1.20 5.01 -6.63
CA ILE A 46 0.86 3.72 -7.24
C ILE A 46 -0.60 3.70 -7.64
N CYS A 47 -1.48 4.16 -6.77
CA CYS A 47 -2.90 4.17 -7.08
C CYS A 47 -3.19 5.02 -8.30
N LYS A 48 -2.52 6.16 -8.39
CA LYS A 48 -2.69 7.04 -9.54
C LYS A 48 -2.19 6.38 -10.82
N ALA A 49 -1.02 5.76 -10.74
CA ALA A 49 -0.44 5.12 -11.92
C ALA A 49 -1.27 3.95 -12.40
N ARG A 50 -1.93 3.24 -11.48
CA ARG A 50 -2.78 2.12 -11.85
C ARG A 50 -4.22 2.52 -12.10
N SER A 51 -4.53 3.81 -11.99
CA SER A 51 -5.88 4.33 -12.19
C SER A 51 -6.89 3.74 -11.21
N PHE A 52 -6.44 3.49 -10.00
CA PHE A 52 -7.38 3.11 -8.94
C PHE A 52 -8.10 4.37 -8.48
N ASP A 53 -9.42 4.33 -8.55
CA ASP A 53 -10.22 5.47 -8.13
C ASP A 53 -10.17 5.59 -6.60
N PRO A 54 -9.84 6.77 -6.06
CA PRO A 54 -9.71 6.90 -4.61
C PRO A 54 -10.98 6.57 -3.85
N ALA A 55 -12.12 6.97 -4.37
CA ALA A 55 -13.37 6.69 -3.67
C ALA A 55 -13.68 5.21 -3.69
N ALA A 56 -13.43 4.54 -4.81
CA ALA A 56 -13.64 3.11 -4.90
C ALA A 56 -12.68 2.36 -3.97
N LEU A 57 -11.44 2.80 -3.91
CA LEU A 57 -10.48 2.18 -3.03
C LEU A 57 -10.89 2.33 -1.58
N GLN A 58 -11.38 3.50 -1.21
CA GLN A 58 -11.83 3.73 0.16
C GLN A 58 -13.00 2.82 0.49
N ALA A 59 -13.93 2.64 -0.44
CA ALA A 59 -15.08 1.78 -0.20
C ALA A 59 -14.65 0.33 0.00
N VAL A 60 -13.71 -0.14 -0.82
CA VAL A 60 -13.20 -1.50 -0.67
C VAL A 60 -12.50 -1.66 0.68
N LYS A 61 -11.71 -0.66 1.05
CA LYS A 61 -11.00 -0.70 2.32
C LYS A 61 -11.99 -0.79 3.49
N GLN A 62 -13.03 0.00 3.45
CA GLN A 62 -14.03 -0.02 4.51
C GLN A 62 -14.78 -1.33 4.58
N GLU A 63 -15.11 -1.89 3.44
CA GLU A 63 -15.80 -3.16 3.39
C GLU A 63 -14.96 -4.26 4.00
N LYS A 64 -13.69 -4.30 3.62
CA LYS A 64 -12.80 -5.32 4.14
C LYS A 64 -12.58 -5.14 5.65
N ALA A 65 -12.47 -3.91 6.10
CA ALA A 65 -12.32 -3.64 7.52
C ALA A 65 -13.52 -4.12 8.29
N ALA A 66 -14.71 -3.88 7.77
CA ALA A 66 -15.94 -4.32 8.44
C ALA A 66 -15.99 -5.84 8.54
N LYS A 67 -15.61 -6.52 7.47
CA LYS A 67 -15.65 -7.98 7.45
C LYS A 67 -14.72 -8.59 8.48
N ARG A 68 -13.56 -8.00 8.67
CA ARG A 68 -12.53 -8.60 9.52
C ARG A 68 -12.43 -7.96 10.89
N GLY A 69 -13.31 -6.99 11.18
CA GLY A 69 -13.20 -6.25 12.41
C GLY A 69 -12.01 -5.33 12.42
N ALA A 70 -11.41 -5.15 11.25
CA ALA A 70 -10.25 -4.32 11.06
C ALA A 70 -9.15 -4.69 12.04
N PHE A 71 -8.16 -3.86 12.15
CA PHE A 71 -7.09 -4.05 13.12
C PHE A 71 -7.37 -3.30 14.40
N GLU A 72 -8.51 -2.65 14.46
CA GLU A 72 -8.91 -1.94 15.67
C GLU A 72 -9.03 -2.89 16.85
N LYS A 73 -9.42 -4.12 16.59
CA LYS A 73 -9.53 -5.12 17.63
C LYS A 73 -8.23 -5.84 17.92
N ARG A 74 -7.18 -5.45 17.21
CA ARG A 74 -5.84 -6.02 17.36
C ARG A 74 -5.84 -7.54 17.12
N ILE A 75 -6.67 -7.96 16.19
CA ILE A 75 -6.75 -9.36 15.82
C ILE A 75 -6.02 -9.56 14.52
N PHE A 76 -5.05 -10.46 14.55
CA PHE A 76 -4.36 -10.83 13.33
C PHE A 76 -4.92 -12.15 12.85
N LEU A 77 -5.25 -12.19 11.57
CA LEU A 77 -5.83 -13.37 10.98
C LEU A 77 -4.80 -14.25 10.30
N HIS A 78 -3.56 -13.82 10.29
CA HIS A 78 -2.54 -14.55 9.54
C HIS A 78 -2.37 -15.98 10.03
N ALA A 79 -2.58 -16.19 11.32
CA ALA A 79 -2.35 -17.51 11.91
C ALA A 79 -3.34 -18.53 11.38
N VAL A 80 -4.50 -18.09 10.97
CA VAL A 80 -5.53 -18.99 10.49
C VAL A 80 -5.80 -18.79 9.03
N ALA A 81 -5.07 -17.89 8.43
CA ALA A 81 -5.37 -17.49 7.08
C ALA A 81 -5.05 -18.61 6.12
N GLU A 82 -5.97 -18.84 5.24
CA GLU A 82 -5.71 -19.64 4.08
C GLU A 82 -5.48 -18.71 2.94
N PRO A 83 -4.84 -19.16 1.88
CA PRO A 83 -4.55 -18.28 0.77
C PRO A 83 -5.76 -17.51 0.28
N ASP A 84 -6.90 -18.17 0.25
CA ASP A 84 -8.11 -17.51 -0.22
C ASP A 84 -8.51 -16.37 0.69
N GLU A 85 -8.40 -16.58 1.98
CA GLU A 85 -8.75 -15.54 2.93
C GLU A 85 -7.79 -14.37 2.84
N LEU A 86 -6.53 -14.68 2.67
CA LEU A 86 -5.53 -13.62 2.53
C LEU A 86 -5.76 -12.82 1.26
N LEU A 87 -6.14 -13.48 0.21
CA LEU A 87 -6.37 -12.81 -1.06
C LEU A 87 -7.65 -12.02 -1.07
N ASP A 88 -8.55 -12.34 -0.19
CA ASP A 88 -9.82 -11.65 -0.09
C ASP A 88 -9.68 -10.28 0.52
N ARG A 89 -8.51 -9.94 0.96
CA ARG A 89 -8.29 -8.64 1.55
C ARG A 89 -8.24 -7.54 0.52
#